data_1d0141f7c69d2e1d0fb2da937b4eda94
#
_entry.id   1d0141f7c69d2e1d0fb2da937b4eda94
#
_cell.length_a   1.000
_cell.length_b   1.000
_cell.length_c   1.000
_cell.angle_alpha   90.00
_cell.angle_beta   90.00
_cell.angle_gamma   90.00
#
_symmetry.space_group_name_H-M   'P 1'
#
loop_
_entity.id
_entity.type
_entity.pdbx_description
1 polymer ?
#
loop_
_entity_poly.entity_id
_entity_poly.type
_entity_poly.pdbx_seq_one_letter_code
_entity_poly.pdbx_strand_id
1 'polypeptide(L)'
;MRLYDTIIDATMAEVEKHNVKKLPVELSRSWPDNGSAEFLMQRDSAFELGGGSNPSLHYTCVTTKRIMESDEILLVGPDLPEIKEEVPFARIVILQTEDLGDDSEEQHRAIREMEFVRYHVFPKGYMVRFSSMSSEEQVRISKEALHKGISFAAVGASYIRKYREAANVKHVRVIFLLQADAVTALKPYAGKVNDITKTLTHIFDNILADCGHCDMKRVCDEVDGMKEMHLGLAKKKDRKE
;
A
#
# COMPACT_ATOMS: atom_id res chain seq x y z
N MET A 1 -2.43 -15.83 -8.87
CA MET A 1 -2.73 -14.44 -9.31
C MET A 1 -1.42 -13.70 -9.54
N ARG A 2 -1.23 -13.01 -10.69
CA ARG A 2 0.07 -12.42 -11.09
C ARG A 2 0.01 -10.91 -11.39
N LEU A 3 -1.09 -10.25 -11.01
CA LEU A 3 -1.36 -8.86 -11.38
C LEU A 3 -0.25 -7.87 -11.01
N TYR A 4 0.48 -8.14 -9.94
CA TYR A 4 1.48 -7.23 -9.37
C TYR A 4 2.91 -7.76 -9.42
N ASP A 5 3.15 -8.99 -9.91
CA ASP A 5 4.45 -9.66 -9.78
C ASP A 5 5.60 -8.84 -10.38
N THR A 6 5.43 -8.31 -11.59
CA THR A 6 6.45 -7.48 -12.25
C THR A 6 6.70 -6.16 -11.52
N ILE A 7 5.66 -5.61 -10.87
CA ILE A 7 5.77 -4.39 -10.07
C ILE A 7 6.52 -4.69 -8.77
N ILE A 8 6.24 -5.83 -8.14
CA ILE A 8 6.93 -6.27 -6.93
C ILE A 8 8.43 -6.46 -7.22
N ASP A 9 8.76 -7.18 -8.29
CA ASP A 9 10.17 -7.43 -8.68
C ASP A 9 10.90 -6.10 -8.93
N ALA A 10 10.30 -5.18 -9.68
CA ALA A 10 10.87 -3.86 -9.95
C ALA A 10 10.97 -2.97 -8.70
N THR A 11 9.99 -3.05 -7.80
CA THR A 11 10.02 -2.33 -6.52
C THR A 11 11.19 -2.81 -5.67
N MET A 12 11.36 -4.12 -5.53
CA MET A 12 12.45 -4.67 -4.74
C MET A 12 13.81 -4.35 -5.34
N ALA A 13 13.95 -4.47 -6.67
CA ALA A 13 15.18 -4.09 -7.36
C ALA A 13 15.55 -2.61 -7.19
N GLU A 14 14.56 -1.70 -7.06
CA GLU A 14 14.81 -0.29 -6.78
C GLU A 14 15.21 -0.08 -5.31
N VAL A 15 14.46 -0.66 -4.39
CA VAL A 15 14.73 -0.57 -2.94
C VAL A 15 16.13 -1.06 -2.58
N GLU A 16 16.57 -2.16 -3.20
CA GLU A 16 17.90 -2.77 -2.97
C GLU A 16 19.08 -1.91 -3.43
N LYS A 17 18.87 -0.89 -4.27
CA LYS A 17 19.93 0.07 -4.64
C LYS A 17 20.29 1.03 -3.51
N HIS A 18 19.46 1.12 -2.49
CA HIS A 18 19.62 2.04 -1.35
C HIS A 18 20.10 1.31 -0.09
N ASN A 19 20.51 2.10 0.92
CA ASN A 19 20.86 1.55 2.22
C ASN A 19 19.60 1.14 3.01
N VAL A 20 19.17 -0.09 2.82
CA VAL A 20 17.96 -0.65 3.43
C VAL A 20 18.23 -1.10 4.86
N LYS A 21 17.48 -0.55 5.81
CA LYS A 21 17.46 -1.01 7.20
C LYS A 21 16.28 -1.98 7.39
N LYS A 22 16.51 -3.16 7.93
CA LYS A 22 15.45 -4.07 8.37
C LYS A 22 15.12 -3.76 9.82
N LEU A 23 13.89 -3.30 10.06
CA LEU A 23 13.41 -2.94 11.40
C LEU A 23 12.79 -4.15 12.11
N PRO A 24 12.80 -4.17 13.46
CA PRO A 24 12.17 -5.24 14.24
C PRO A 24 10.64 -5.26 14.04
N VAL A 25 10.06 -6.46 13.99
CA VAL A 25 8.60 -6.66 13.94
C VAL A 25 8.10 -7.05 15.32
N GLU A 26 7.56 -6.07 16.05
CA GLU A 26 7.04 -6.25 17.40
C GLU A 26 5.50 -6.11 17.42
N LEU A 27 4.79 -7.18 17.14
CA LEU A 27 3.32 -7.16 17.00
C LEU A 27 2.59 -6.91 18.33
N SER A 28 3.21 -7.20 19.46
CA SER A 28 2.62 -6.96 20.79
C SER A 28 2.62 -5.49 21.20
N ARG A 29 3.51 -4.68 20.63
CA ARG A 29 3.62 -3.26 20.94
C ARG A 29 2.58 -2.46 20.15
N SER A 30 1.73 -1.72 20.86
CA SER A 30 0.77 -0.78 20.26
C SER A 30 0.98 0.62 20.82
N TRP A 31 0.64 1.62 20.01
CA TRP A 31 0.52 2.99 20.47
C TRP A 31 -0.93 3.24 20.90
N PRO A 32 -1.18 3.74 22.11
CA PRO A 32 -2.53 4.06 22.56
C PRO A 32 -3.10 5.22 21.77
N ASP A 33 -4.42 5.25 21.61
CA ASP A 33 -5.11 6.42 21.08
C ASP A 33 -4.84 7.63 21.99
N ASN A 34 -4.56 8.78 21.40
CA ASN A 34 -4.35 10.06 22.09
C ASN A 34 -5.48 11.06 21.74
N GLY A 35 -6.69 10.57 21.61
CA GLY A 35 -7.87 11.38 21.30
C GLY A 35 -8.02 11.76 19.83
N SER A 36 -8.49 13.00 19.55
CA SER A 36 -8.75 13.43 18.18
C SER A 36 -7.49 13.80 17.40
N ALA A 37 -7.57 13.70 16.07
CA ALA A 37 -6.49 14.14 15.18
C ALA A 37 -6.52 15.65 14.89
N GLU A 38 -7.41 16.43 15.49
CA GLU A 38 -7.58 17.87 15.21
C GLU A 38 -6.30 18.67 15.43
N PHE A 39 -5.57 18.36 16.49
CA PHE A 39 -4.29 18.99 16.79
C PHE A 39 -3.24 18.76 15.68
N LEU A 40 -3.28 17.62 15.01
CA LEU A 40 -2.35 17.29 13.91
C LEU A 40 -2.59 18.10 12.65
N MET A 41 -3.74 18.74 12.53
CA MET A 41 -4.05 19.63 11.41
C MET A 41 -3.44 21.02 11.58
N GLN A 42 -2.97 21.38 12.79
CA GLN A 42 -2.28 22.63 13.04
C GLN A 42 -0.81 22.53 12.57
N ARG A 43 -0.38 23.47 11.74
CA ARG A 43 0.94 23.45 11.09
C ARG A 43 2.10 23.35 12.08
N ASP A 44 2.01 24.03 13.20
CA ASP A 44 3.11 24.14 14.16
C ASP A 44 3.25 22.92 15.09
N SER A 45 2.26 22.05 15.14
CA SER A 45 2.23 20.88 16.01
C SER A 45 2.71 19.58 15.37
N ALA A 46 2.97 19.58 14.06
CA ALA A 46 3.31 18.38 13.31
C ALA A 46 4.36 18.68 12.23
N PHE A 47 5.03 17.61 11.77
CA PHE A 47 5.78 17.61 10.51
C PHE A 47 4.99 16.90 9.42
N GLU A 48 5.23 17.28 8.16
CA GLU A 48 4.63 16.65 7.00
C GLU A 48 5.61 15.66 6.37
N LEU A 49 5.13 14.45 6.14
CA LEU A 49 5.80 13.43 5.36
C LEU A 49 5.16 13.42 3.96
N GLY A 50 5.94 13.69 2.93
CA GLY A 50 5.47 13.79 1.55
C GLY A 50 4.66 15.04 1.24
N GLY A 51 4.79 16.09 2.06
CA GLY A 51 4.11 17.38 1.88
C GLY A 51 4.98 18.42 1.16
N GLY A 52 4.34 19.50 0.71
CA GLY A 52 5.01 20.60 0.02
C GLY A 52 5.63 20.18 -1.31
N SER A 53 6.92 20.42 -1.48
CA SER A 53 7.69 20.03 -2.68
C SER A 53 8.25 18.59 -2.59
N ASN A 54 8.09 17.93 -1.47
CA ASN A 54 8.61 16.59 -1.27
C ASN A 54 7.79 15.56 -2.06
N PRO A 55 8.42 14.62 -2.79
CA PRO A 55 7.71 13.58 -3.47
C PRO A 55 7.05 12.63 -2.47
N SER A 56 5.86 12.15 -2.84
CA SER A 56 5.16 11.14 -2.05
C SER A 56 4.54 10.06 -2.94
N LEU A 57 4.40 8.85 -2.39
CA LEU A 57 3.63 7.79 -3.01
C LEU A 57 3.16 6.75 -2.01
N HIS A 58 2.12 6.02 -2.39
CA HIS A 58 1.75 4.79 -1.72
C HIS A 58 1.18 3.77 -2.72
N TYR A 59 1.39 2.51 -2.46
CA TYR A 59 0.66 1.43 -3.11
C TYR A 59 0.71 0.14 -2.31
N THR A 60 -0.18 -0.78 -2.65
CA THR A 60 -0.25 -2.12 -2.08
C THR A 60 -0.26 -3.13 -3.23
N CYS A 61 0.62 -4.10 -3.17
CA CYS A 61 0.70 -5.22 -4.11
C CYS A 61 0.33 -6.51 -3.41
N VAL A 62 -0.32 -7.42 -4.12
CA VAL A 62 -0.73 -8.73 -3.63
C VAL A 62 -0.14 -9.81 -4.52
N THR A 63 0.45 -10.84 -3.94
CA THR A 63 0.99 -11.99 -4.67
C THR A 63 0.74 -13.30 -3.95
N THR A 64 0.53 -14.37 -4.72
CA THR A 64 0.49 -15.74 -4.21
C THR A 64 1.86 -16.43 -4.28
N LYS A 65 2.87 -15.77 -4.88
CA LYS A 65 4.24 -16.28 -4.88
C LYS A 65 4.83 -16.24 -3.48
N ARG A 66 5.62 -17.26 -3.14
CA ARG A 66 6.41 -17.26 -1.90
C ARG A 66 7.65 -16.39 -2.08
N ILE A 67 7.58 -15.16 -1.59
CA ILE A 67 8.65 -14.16 -1.67
C ILE A 67 9.16 -13.72 -0.30
N MET A 68 8.53 -14.19 0.77
CA MET A 68 8.87 -13.89 2.17
C MET A 68 8.69 -15.16 3.02
N GLU A 69 9.56 -15.32 4.03
CA GLU A 69 9.45 -16.37 5.06
C GLU A 69 8.78 -15.87 6.35
N SER A 70 8.75 -14.56 6.54
CA SER A 70 8.17 -13.89 7.70
C SER A 70 7.74 -12.47 7.36
N ASP A 71 7.02 -11.82 8.27
CA ASP A 71 6.71 -10.39 8.13
C ASP A 71 7.99 -9.55 8.20
N GLU A 72 8.02 -8.44 7.46
CA GLU A 72 9.19 -7.57 7.36
C GLU A 72 8.80 -6.09 7.36
N ILE A 73 9.64 -5.28 7.99
CA ILE A 73 9.57 -3.82 7.90
C ILE A 73 10.91 -3.33 7.38
N LEU A 74 10.89 -2.68 6.23
CA LEU A 74 12.08 -2.12 5.57
C LEU A 74 12.02 -0.60 5.60
N LEU A 75 13.16 0.04 5.84
CA LEU A 75 13.30 1.48 5.88
C LEU A 75 14.50 1.94 5.05
N VAL A 76 14.26 2.93 4.17
CA VAL A 76 15.30 3.67 3.46
C VAL A 76 15.24 5.13 3.91
N GLY A 77 16.30 5.58 4.58
CA GLY A 77 16.41 6.93 5.15
C GLY A 77 16.35 6.97 6.68
N PRO A 78 16.02 8.12 7.27
CA PRO A 78 15.92 8.30 8.72
C PRO A 78 14.68 7.62 9.30
N ASP A 79 14.75 7.19 10.58
CA ASP A 79 13.56 6.76 11.32
C ASP A 79 12.80 7.98 11.86
N LEU A 80 11.55 7.79 12.26
CA LEU A 80 10.66 8.85 12.74
C LEU A 80 11.30 9.73 13.83
N PRO A 81 11.98 9.20 14.86
CA PRO A 81 12.61 10.05 15.89
C PRO A 81 13.73 10.97 15.37
N GLU A 82 14.28 10.66 14.19
CA GLU A 82 15.35 11.44 13.56
C GLU A 82 14.81 12.63 12.75
N ILE A 83 13.48 12.67 12.47
CA ILE A 83 12.84 13.68 11.62
C ILE A 83 12.73 15.00 12.38
N LYS A 84 13.26 16.09 11.78
CA LYS A 84 13.22 17.44 12.31
C LYS A 84 12.64 18.47 11.34
N GLU A 85 12.27 18.05 10.16
CA GLU A 85 11.73 18.86 9.08
C GLU A 85 10.80 18.02 8.18
N GLU A 86 10.20 18.64 7.19
CA GLU A 86 9.39 17.95 6.18
C GLU A 86 10.29 17.10 5.29
N VAL A 87 9.88 15.86 5.03
CA VAL A 87 10.67 14.87 4.28
C VAL A 87 9.84 14.20 3.18
N PRO A 88 10.50 13.67 2.12
CA PRO A 88 9.85 12.74 1.18
C PRO A 88 9.22 11.56 1.90
N PHE A 89 8.17 10.97 1.33
CA PHE A 89 7.52 9.83 1.96
C PHE A 89 6.97 8.84 0.95
N ALA A 90 7.34 7.58 1.12
CA ALA A 90 6.65 6.50 0.45
C ALA A 90 6.29 5.40 1.45
N ARG A 91 5.10 4.84 1.26
CA ARG A 91 4.66 3.64 1.96
C ARG A 91 4.23 2.59 0.93
N ILE A 92 4.96 1.50 0.89
CA ILE A 92 4.67 0.37 0.01
C ILE A 92 4.37 -0.84 0.86
N VAL A 93 3.31 -1.57 0.52
CA VAL A 93 2.96 -2.81 1.19
C VAL A 93 2.93 -3.94 0.17
N ILE A 94 3.62 -5.03 0.47
CA ILE A 94 3.58 -6.25 -0.33
C ILE A 94 2.95 -7.34 0.55
N LEU A 95 1.85 -7.90 0.07
CA LEU A 95 1.09 -8.94 0.73
C LEU A 95 1.33 -10.27 0.04
N GLN A 96 1.93 -11.21 0.74
CA GLN A 96 1.97 -12.61 0.34
C GLN A 96 0.73 -13.29 0.88
N THR A 97 -0.10 -13.82 -0.01
CA THR A 97 -1.36 -14.47 0.34
C THR A 97 -1.32 -15.96 0.04
N GLU A 98 -2.27 -16.68 0.60
CA GLU A 98 -2.65 -17.99 0.08
C GLU A 98 -3.25 -17.86 -1.31
N ASP A 99 -3.46 -18.99 -1.98
CA ASP A 99 -4.23 -18.98 -3.21
C ASP A 99 -5.64 -18.46 -2.90
N LEU A 100 -6.05 -17.45 -3.68
CA LEU A 100 -7.38 -16.84 -3.55
C LEU A 100 -8.46 -17.64 -4.29
N GLY A 101 -8.13 -18.86 -4.76
CA GLY A 101 -9.01 -19.71 -5.53
C GLY A 101 -9.22 -19.22 -6.97
N ASP A 102 -10.10 -19.92 -7.69
CA ASP A 102 -10.38 -19.65 -9.11
C ASP A 102 -11.60 -18.72 -9.31
N ASP A 103 -12.30 -18.36 -8.23
CA ASP A 103 -13.46 -17.45 -8.31
C ASP A 103 -13.01 -15.99 -8.41
N SER A 104 -13.17 -15.42 -9.59
CA SER A 104 -12.77 -14.03 -9.89
C SER A 104 -13.48 -13.00 -9.01
N GLU A 105 -14.71 -13.25 -8.55
CA GLU A 105 -15.45 -12.36 -7.66
C GLU A 105 -14.85 -12.38 -6.25
N GLU A 106 -14.50 -13.57 -5.74
CA GLU A 106 -13.83 -13.71 -4.45
C GLU A 106 -12.44 -13.11 -4.46
N GLN A 107 -11.66 -13.34 -5.53
CA GLN A 107 -10.36 -12.71 -5.73
C GLN A 107 -10.46 -11.18 -5.72
N HIS A 108 -11.41 -10.63 -6.48
CA HIS A 108 -11.63 -9.17 -6.52
C HIS A 108 -12.00 -8.62 -5.14
N ARG A 109 -12.92 -9.28 -4.42
CA ARG A 109 -13.34 -8.88 -3.08
C ARG A 109 -12.15 -8.88 -2.11
N ALA A 110 -11.37 -9.95 -2.09
CA ALA A 110 -10.18 -10.06 -1.23
C ALA A 110 -9.17 -8.94 -1.51
N ILE A 111 -8.88 -8.63 -2.77
CA ILE A 111 -7.99 -7.53 -3.14
C ILE A 111 -8.53 -6.19 -2.61
N ARG A 112 -9.83 -5.92 -2.79
CA ARG A 112 -10.46 -4.67 -2.33
C ARG A 112 -10.43 -4.53 -0.81
N GLU A 113 -10.69 -5.59 -0.07
CA GLU A 113 -10.58 -5.61 1.40
C GLU A 113 -9.14 -5.28 1.86
N MET A 114 -8.14 -5.88 1.22
CA MET A 114 -6.74 -5.59 1.52
C MET A 114 -6.34 -4.14 1.19
N GLU A 115 -6.82 -3.56 0.09
CA GLU A 115 -6.58 -2.16 -0.24
C GLU A 115 -7.20 -1.19 0.78
N PHE A 116 -8.33 -1.56 1.38
CA PHE A 116 -9.05 -0.73 2.35
C PHE A 116 -8.31 -0.57 3.68
N VAL A 117 -7.46 -1.53 4.05
CA VAL A 117 -6.69 -1.52 5.32
C VAL A 117 -5.91 -0.21 5.50
N ARG A 118 -5.37 0.36 4.43
CA ARG A 118 -4.55 1.58 4.47
C ARG A 118 -5.18 2.79 5.17
N TYR A 119 -6.50 2.81 5.33
CA TYR A 119 -7.22 3.94 5.92
C TYR A 119 -7.32 3.89 7.46
N HIS A 120 -6.93 2.78 8.11
CA HIS A 120 -7.25 2.51 9.51
C HIS A 120 -6.06 2.11 10.39
N VAL A 121 -4.84 2.53 10.03
CA VAL A 121 -3.62 2.00 10.66
C VAL A 121 -2.84 2.99 11.51
N PHE A 122 -3.00 4.29 11.30
CA PHE A 122 -2.23 5.28 12.04
C PHE A 122 -2.77 5.47 13.46
N PRO A 123 -1.89 5.57 14.46
CA PRO A 123 -2.29 5.85 15.83
C PRO A 123 -3.00 7.21 15.93
N LYS A 124 -4.23 7.22 16.44
CA LYS A 124 -5.00 8.45 16.63
C LYS A 124 -4.26 9.46 17.51
N GLY A 125 -4.32 10.73 17.13
CA GLY A 125 -3.68 11.82 17.84
C GLY A 125 -2.16 11.89 17.69
N TYR A 126 -1.53 10.94 17.01
CA TYR A 126 -0.09 10.93 16.73
C TYR A 126 0.26 11.04 15.26
N MET A 127 -0.51 10.38 14.42
CA MET A 127 -0.34 10.41 12.96
C MET A 127 -1.70 10.51 12.27
N VAL A 128 -1.73 11.21 11.15
CA VAL A 128 -2.93 11.30 10.30
C VAL A 128 -2.54 11.41 8.84
N ARG A 129 -3.25 10.68 7.98
CA ARG A 129 -3.22 10.92 6.54
C ARG A 129 -4.12 12.13 6.27
N PHE A 130 -3.55 13.24 5.78
CA PHE A 130 -4.32 14.43 5.50
C PHE A 130 -4.56 14.67 4.00
N SER A 131 -3.81 14.00 3.13
CA SER A 131 -4.08 13.95 1.70
C SER A 131 -3.72 12.58 1.13
N SER A 132 -4.55 12.09 0.21
CA SER A 132 -4.29 10.87 -0.56
C SER A 132 -4.99 11.01 -1.90
N MET A 133 -4.25 11.41 -2.92
CA MET A 133 -4.76 11.52 -4.29
C MET A 133 -4.09 10.47 -5.16
N SER A 134 -4.89 9.62 -5.79
CA SER A 134 -4.40 8.53 -6.65
C SER A 134 -3.35 7.68 -5.94
N SER A 135 -2.08 7.81 -6.31
CA SER A 135 -0.93 7.11 -5.75
C SER A 135 -0.08 7.96 -4.80
N GLU A 136 -0.47 9.20 -4.50
CA GLU A 136 0.25 10.06 -3.56
C GLU A 136 -0.35 9.96 -2.15
N GLU A 137 0.49 10.02 -1.13
CA GLU A 137 0.08 9.98 0.27
C GLU A 137 0.87 11.00 1.07
N GLN A 138 0.15 11.93 1.71
CA GLN A 138 0.71 12.90 2.62
C GLN A 138 0.25 12.58 4.04
N VAL A 139 1.22 12.50 4.95
CA VAL A 139 0.97 12.13 6.34
C VAL A 139 1.52 13.21 7.25
N ARG A 140 0.77 13.60 8.26
CA ARG A 140 1.26 14.43 9.36
C ARG A 140 1.59 13.58 10.57
N ILE A 141 2.71 13.89 11.20
CA ILE A 141 3.14 13.26 12.43
C ILE A 141 3.32 14.32 13.52
N SER A 142 2.74 14.07 14.69
CA SER A 142 2.83 14.95 15.85
C SER A 142 4.27 15.06 16.33
N LYS A 143 4.74 16.30 16.59
CA LYS A 143 6.03 16.54 17.26
C LYS A 143 6.08 15.87 18.62
N GLU A 144 4.95 15.81 19.33
CA GLU A 144 4.84 15.08 20.60
C GLU A 144 5.07 13.58 20.43
N ALA A 145 4.53 12.96 19.37
CA ALA A 145 4.76 11.55 19.07
C ALA A 145 6.24 11.26 18.81
N LEU A 146 6.93 12.15 18.11
CA LEU A 146 8.38 12.04 17.86
C LEU A 146 9.18 12.11 19.17
N HIS A 147 8.82 13.02 20.07
CA HIS A 147 9.44 13.11 21.42
C HIS A 147 9.16 11.88 22.27
N LYS A 148 8.03 11.22 22.11
CA LYS A 148 7.69 9.96 22.77
C LYS A 148 8.34 8.74 22.13
N GLY A 149 9.10 8.91 21.04
CA GLY A 149 9.88 7.86 20.40
C GLY A 149 9.07 6.93 19.51
N ILE A 150 7.99 7.42 18.86
CA ILE A 150 7.32 6.66 17.80
C ILE A 150 8.33 6.34 16.68
N SER A 151 8.26 5.15 16.10
CA SER A 151 9.19 4.69 15.06
C SER A 151 8.46 4.05 13.90
N PHE A 152 9.11 3.94 12.74
CA PHE A 152 8.56 3.17 11.63
C PHE A 152 8.42 1.68 11.96
N ALA A 153 9.18 1.13 12.89
CA ALA A 153 8.93 -0.22 13.42
C ALA A 153 7.53 -0.33 14.04
N ALA A 154 7.13 0.63 14.87
CA ALA A 154 5.81 0.64 15.50
C ALA A 154 4.68 0.86 14.48
N VAL A 155 4.86 1.78 13.53
CA VAL A 155 3.90 2.04 12.46
C VAL A 155 3.76 0.82 11.55
N GLY A 156 4.89 0.23 11.11
CA GLY A 156 4.90 -0.98 10.28
C GLY A 156 4.24 -2.18 10.97
N ALA A 157 4.50 -2.37 12.26
CA ALA A 157 3.83 -3.42 13.04
C ALA A 157 2.29 -3.21 13.09
N SER A 158 1.81 -1.95 13.10
CA SER A 158 0.39 -1.65 13.03
C SER A 158 -0.22 -2.03 11.68
N TYR A 159 0.50 -1.79 10.57
CA TYR A 159 0.10 -2.27 9.24
C TYR A 159 0.05 -3.80 9.20
N ILE A 160 1.09 -4.48 9.69
CA ILE A 160 1.17 -5.95 9.70
C ILE A 160 0.00 -6.53 10.49
N ARG A 161 -0.27 -6.05 11.72
CA ARG A 161 -1.42 -6.50 12.51
C ARG A 161 -2.72 -6.38 11.75
N LYS A 162 -2.95 -5.22 11.12
CA LYS A 162 -4.21 -4.96 10.42
C LYS A 162 -4.38 -5.82 9.17
N TYR A 163 -3.33 -6.02 8.39
CA TYR A 163 -3.40 -6.91 7.23
C TYR A 163 -3.56 -8.38 7.63
N ARG A 164 -3.02 -8.78 8.77
CA ARG A 164 -3.15 -10.14 9.31
C ARG A 164 -4.58 -10.48 9.79
N GLU A 165 -5.46 -9.51 9.91
CA GLU A 165 -6.90 -9.75 10.16
C GLU A 165 -7.59 -10.38 8.94
N ALA A 166 -7.07 -10.19 7.74
CA ALA A 166 -7.55 -10.86 6.53
C ALA A 166 -7.05 -12.31 6.48
N ALA A 167 -7.98 -13.27 6.42
CA ALA A 167 -7.70 -14.70 6.54
C ALA A 167 -6.66 -15.23 5.53
N ASN A 168 -6.61 -14.64 4.34
CA ASN A 168 -5.75 -15.11 3.24
C ASN A 168 -4.32 -14.56 3.31
N VAL A 169 -4.01 -13.60 4.21
CA VAL A 169 -2.68 -12.97 4.28
C VAL A 169 -1.74 -13.82 5.11
N LYS A 170 -0.67 -14.32 4.49
CA LYS A 170 0.39 -15.10 5.13
C LYS A 170 1.49 -14.24 5.71
N HIS A 171 2.05 -13.35 4.89
CA HIS A 171 3.15 -12.48 5.26
C HIS A 171 2.94 -11.08 4.68
N VAL A 172 3.44 -10.10 5.40
CA VAL A 172 3.34 -8.67 5.06
C VAL A 172 4.73 -8.06 5.06
N ARG A 173 5.11 -7.40 3.98
CA ARG A 173 6.28 -6.52 3.93
C ARG A 173 5.81 -5.09 3.83
N VAL A 174 6.22 -4.27 4.80
CA VAL A 174 5.98 -2.82 4.79
C VAL A 174 7.30 -2.12 4.51
N ILE A 175 7.33 -1.26 3.51
CA ILE A 175 8.51 -0.51 3.09
C ILE A 175 8.22 0.97 3.25
N PHE A 176 9.09 1.66 3.99
CA PHE A 176 9.08 3.12 4.13
C PHE A 176 10.31 3.71 3.43
N LEU A 177 10.09 4.71 2.59
CA LEU A 177 11.16 5.42 1.89
C LEU A 177 11.05 6.91 2.21
N LEU A 178 12.16 7.49 2.67
CA LEU A 178 12.28 8.91 3.02
C LEU A 178 13.37 9.63 2.22
N GLN A 179 13.83 9.02 1.14
CA GLN A 179 14.79 9.60 0.20
C GLN A 179 14.06 9.98 -1.10
N ALA A 180 14.26 11.21 -1.57
CA ALA A 180 13.52 11.78 -2.70
C ALA A 180 13.75 11.02 -4.01
N ASP A 181 14.97 10.55 -4.27
CA ASP A 181 15.36 9.77 -5.44
C ASP A 181 14.65 8.39 -5.44
N ALA A 182 14.68 7.67 -4.31
CA ALA A 182 13.98 6.39 -4.15
C ALA A 182 12.47 6.53 -4.36
N VAL A 183 11.85 7.56 -3.76
CA VAL A 183 10.41 7.83 -3.93
C VAL A 183 10.09 8.16 -5.38
N THR A 184 10.89 9.01 -6.01
CA THR A 184 10.66 9.45 -7.39
C THR A 184 10.81 8.31 -8.40
N ALA A 185 11.81 7.44 -8.22
CA ALA A 185 12.04 6.28 -9.08
C ALA A 185 10.85 5.29 -9.10
N LEU A 186 10.09 5.23 -8.01
CA LEU A 186 8.94 4.32 -7.89
C LEU A 186 7.60 4.92 -8.33
N LYS A 187 7.51 6.22 -8.65
CA LYS A 187 6.27 6.84 -9.14
C LYS A 187 5.63 6.12 -10.34
N PRO A 188 6.38 5.65 -11.37
CA PRO A 188 5.78 4.91 -12.49
C PRO A 188 5.08 3.61 -12.05
N TYR A 189 5.61 2.91 -11.05
CA TYR A 189 5.01 1.67 -10.54
C TYR A 189 3.77 1.95 -9.71
N ALA A 190 3.77 3.02 -8.91
CA ALA A 190 2.58 3.48 -8.20
C ALA A 190 1.44 3.83 -9.18
N GLY A 191 1.78 4.46 -10.32
CA GLY A 191 0.84 4.71 -11.43
C GLY A 191 0.25 3.41 -11.99
N LYS A 192 1.09 2.42 -12.28
CA LYS A 192 0.63 1.09 -12.77
C LYS A 192 -0.29 0.38 -11.77
N VAL A 193 0.03 0.40 -10.47
CA VAL A 193 -0.85 -0.17 -9.43
C VAL A 193 -2.21 0.54 -9.41
N ASN A 194 -2.22 1.87 -9.51
CA ASN A 194 -3.47 2.64 -9.59
C ASN A 194 -4.29 2.29 -10.85
N ASP A 195 -3.64 2.07 -11.99
CA ASP A 195 -4.31 1.63 -13.22
C ASP A 195 -4.89 0.21 -13.08
N ILE A 196 -4.18 -0.72 -12.41
CA ILE A 196 -4.71 -2.05 -12.06
C ILE A 196 -5.97 -1.90 -11.20
N THR A 197 -5.91 -1.10 -10.12
CA THR A 197 -7.05 -0.87 -9.23
C THR A 197 -8.26 -0.30 -9.97
N LYS A 198 -8.04 0.70 -10.83
CA LYS A 198 -9.11 1.29 -11.66
C LYS A 198 -9.71 0.25 -12.61
N THR A 199 -8.85 -0.56 -13.24
CA THR A 199 -9.29 -1.61 -14.16
C THR A 199 -10.10 -2.69 -13.45
N LEU A 200 -9.67 -3.13 -12.25
CA LEU A 200 -10.43 -4.08 -11.43
C LEU A 200 -11.82 -3.53 -11.09
N THR A 201 -11.91 -2.26 -10.68
CA THR A 201 -13.19 -1.60 -10.39
C THR A 201 -14.06 -1.52 -11.64
N HIS A 202 -13.49 -1.11 -12.77
CA HIS A 202 -14.21 -1.02 -14.04
C HIS A 202 -14.75 -2.38 -14.51
N ILE A 203 -13.93 -3.43 -14.44
CA ILE A 203 -14.33 -4.81 -14.78
C ILE A 203 -15.50 -5.26 -13.91
N PHE A 204 -15.44 -4.99 -12.60
CA PHE A 204 -16.46 -5.43 -11.66
C PHE A 204 -17.79 -4.68 -11.87
N ASP A 205 -17.74 -3.38 -12.14
CA ASP A 205 -18.92 -2.55 -12.35
C ASP A 205 -19.54 -2.77 -13.74
N ASN A 206 -18.72 -3.16 -14.75
CA ASN A 206 -19.11 -3.27 -16.15
C ASN A 206 -18.69 -4.63 -16.75
N ILE A 207 -19.10 -5.73 -16.14
CA ILE A 207 -18.64 -7.10 -16.49
C ILE A 207 -18.82 -7.46 -17.98
N LEU A 208 -19.88 -6.96 -18.60
CA LEU A 208 -20.20 -7.21 -20.02
C LEU A 208 -19.82 -6.04 -20.95
N ALA A 209 -18.91 -5.17 -20.54
CA ALA A 209 -18.49 -4.03 -21.35
C ALA A 209 -17.86 -4.47 -22.68
N ASP A 210 -18.09 -3.69 -23.73
CA ASP A 210 -17.44 -3.87 -25.03
C ASP A 210 -15.93 -3.62 -24.91
N CYS A 211 -15.15 -4.69 -24.89
CA CYS A 211 -13.69 -4.63 -24.84
C CYS A 211 -13.07 -3.91 -26.05
N GLY A 212 -13.79 -3.80 -27.17
CA GLY A 212 -13.30 -3.12 -28.38
C GLY A 212 -13.14 -1.61 -28.18
N HIS A 213 -14.01 -1.01 -27.36
CA HIS A 213 -14.05 0.44 -27.10
C HIS A 213 -13.70 0.80 -25.63
N CYS A 214 -13.11 -0.13 -24.88
CA CYS A 214 -12.82 0.06 -23.47
C CYS A 214 -11.50 0.83 -23.26
N ASP A 215 -11.54 1.94 -22.53
CA ASP A 215 -10.37 2.76 -22.18
C ASP A 215 -9.33 2.00 -21.33
N MET A 216 -9.76 0.95 -20.62
CA MET A 216 -8.88 0.11 -19.77
C MET A 216 -8.28 -1.08 -20.54
N LYS A 217 -8.60 -1.25 -21.83
CA LYS A 217 -8.14 -2.39 -22.64
C LYS A 217 -6.64 -2.60 -22.58
N ARG A 218 -5.86 -1.51 -22.65
CA ARG A 218 -4.39 -1.58 -22.56
C ARG A 218 -3.91 -2.26 -21.27
N VAL A 219 -4.51 -1.94 -20.13
CA VAL A 219 -4.15 -2.54 -18.84
C VAL A 219 -4.50 -4.03 -18.82
N CYS A 220 -5.67 -4.40 -19.38
CA CYS A 220 -6.04 -5.81 -19.50
C CYS A 220 -5.10 -6.62 -20.41
N ASP A 221 -4.54 -5.98 -21.45
CA ASP A 221 -3.60 -6.65 -22.37
C ASP A 221 -2.17 -6.72 -21.81
N GLU A 222 -1.75 -5.76 -20.97
CA GLU A 222 -0.38 -5.67 -20.44
C GLU A 222 -0.20 -6.35 -19.06
N VAL A 223 -1.27 -6.51 -18.28
CA VAL A 223 -1.20 -7.05 -16.91
C VAL A 223 -1.61 -8.51 -16.88
N ASP A 224 -0.67 -9.38 -16.52
CA ASP A 224 -0.88 -10.82 -16.40
C ASP A 224 -2.05 -11.16 -15.45
N GLY A 225 -3.01 -11.95 -15.94
CA GLY A 225 -4.17 -12.40 -15.17
C GLY A 225 -5.36 -11.44 -15.15
N MET A 226 -5.23 -10.22 -15.66
CA MET A 226 -6.34 -9.24 -15.68
C MET A 226 -7.46 -9.68 -16.62
N LYS A 227 -7.08 -10.15 -17.81
CA LYS A 227 -8.04 -10.63 -18.81
C LYS A 227 -8.76 -11.90 -18.38
N GLU A 228 -8.05 -12.82 -17.76
CA GLU A 228 -8.60 -14.06 -17.20
C GLU A 228 -9.64 -13.75 -16.12
N MET A 229 -9.34 -12.80 -15.24
CA MET A 229 -10.28 -12.35 -14.21
C MET A 229 -11.55 -11.77 -14.84
N HIS A 230 -11.44 -10.90 -15.84
CA HIS A 230 -12.58 -10.33 -16.55
C HIS A 230 -13.45 -11.43 -17.21
N LEU A 231 -12.82 -12.35 -17.95
CA LEU A 231 -13.53 -13.45 -18.61
C LEU A 231 -14.17 -14.41 -17.58
N GLY A 232 -13.56 -14.62 -16.43
CA GLY A 232 -14.13 -15.41 -15.35
C GLY A 232 -15.41 -14.80 -14.78
N LEU A 233 -15.43 -13.49 -14.57
CA LEU A 233 -16.61 -12.75 -14.10
C LEU A 233 -17.75 -12.77 -15.15
N ALA A 234 -17.44 -12.57 -16.45
CA ALA A 234 -18.41 -12.62 -17.52
C ALA A 234 -19.11 -13.98 -17.61
N LYS A 235 -18.34 -15.09 -17.62
CA LYS A 235 -18.89 -16.46 -17.66
C LYS A 235 -19.79 -16.78 -16.46
N LYS A 236 -19.52 -16.20 -15.29
CA LYS A 236 -20.32 -16.41 -14.08
C LYS A 236 -21.66 -15.69 -14.16
N LYS A 237 -21.70 -14.51 -14.79
CA LYS A 237 -22.94 -13.74 -15.02
C LYS A 237 -23.86 -14.45 -15.99
N ASP A 238 -23.33 -14.94 -17.13
CA ASP A 238 -24.09 -15.68 -18.14
C ASP A 238 -24.75 -16.97 -17.59
N ARG A 239 -24.19 -17.56 -16.50
CA ARG A 239 -24.78 -18.74 -15.86
C ARG A 239 -25.88 -18.43 -14.84
N LYS A 240 -26.02 -17.16 -14.43
CA LYS A 240 -27.03 -16.73 -13.46
C LYS A 240 -28.27 -16.12 -14.13
N GLU A 241 -28.18 -15.79 -15.44
CA GLU A 241 -29.31 -15.43 -16.32
C GLU A 241 -29.89 -16.67 -17.00
#